data_a2be014563dbe4afe41481b350ffa509
#
_entry.id   a2be014563dbe4afe41481b350ffa509
#
_cell.length_a   1.000
_cell.length_b   1.000
_cell.length_c   1.000
_cell.angle_alpha   90.00
_cell.angle_beta   90.00
_cell.angle_gamma   90.00
#
_symmetry.space_group_name_H-M   'P 1'
#
loop_
_entity.id
_entity.type
_entity.pdbx_description
1 polymer ?
#
loop_
_entity_poly.entity_id
_entity_poly.type
_entity_poly.pdbx_seq_one_letter_code
_entity_poly.pdbx_strand_id
1 'polypeptide(L)'
;MAESAGVIVMFIPLFFIMLIANAAEARRTTDQPYQALALLAYISLAFLYLLGILFGVGLQAAAPTLQRQPELLDLLGLADAGISLDSLGMLGLGLWLPSLVGMVLLLPPVRRAAAAVTRLDPASPVHAVALAMSMLIIINLLVTLGFGLGNLTTMLEAQNSANPDADGALVTLWVQQILMALLAVVGVGWLTRRSFGEAMARLGITRVSGRQVLLALGLALLMVPVVALIEYLGSLVGFGANADVEALSEELFGPLFQSPFGILTIGLAAALGEEPLFRGAAQPRFGLILTALMFALVHSNYGITISTVVVFVLGLVLGWLRRNHNTTTSMIMHASYNITLAIIAYLSLRFLEF
;
A
#
# COMPACT_ATOMS: atom_id res chain seq x y z
N MET A 1 2.81 5.35 -20.40
CA MET A 1 1.33 5.36 -20.61
C MET A 1 0.68 4.00 -20.39
N ALA A 2 1.23 2.87 -20.87
CA ALA A 2 0.66 1.53 -20.62
C ALA A 2 0.61 1.17 -19.12
N GLU A 3 1.66 1.46 -18.37
CA GLU A 3 1.74 1.22 -16.92
C GLU A 3 0.68 1.99 -16.14
N SER A 4 0.54 3.30 -16.42
CA SER A 4 -0.48 4.13 -15.78
C SER A 4 -1.90 3.61 -16.08
N ALA A 5 -2.14 3.10 -17.29
CA ALA A 5 -3.42 2.47 -17.64
C ALA A 5 -3.65 1.18 -16.84
N GLY A 6 -2.62 0.35 -16.64
CA GLY A 6 -2.69 -0.84 -15.78
C GLY A 6 -3.07 -0.51 -14.34
N VAL A 7 -2.45 0.53 -13.77
CA VAL A 7 -2.78 1.01 -12.42
C VAL A 7 -4.25 1.46 -12.34
N ILE A 8 -4.73 2.25 -13.33
CA ILE A 8 -6.13 2.68 -13.37
C ILE A 8 -7.08 1.49 -13.40
N VAL A 9 -6.83 0.51 -14.27
CA VAL A 9 -7.68 -0.69 -14.40
C VAL A 9 -7.74 -1.46 -13.09
N MET A 10 -6.63 -1.57 -12.36
CA MET A 10 -6.57 -2.25 -11.06
C MET A 10 -7.44 -1.57 -9.99
N PHE A 11 -7.55 -0.23 -10.03
CA PHE A 11 -8.35 0.51 -9.06
C PHE A 11 -9.86 0.52 -9.36
N ILE A 12 -10.29 0.32 -10.61
CA ILE A 12 -11.72 0.36 -11.00
C ILE A 12 -12.59 -0.55 -10.13
N PRO A 13 -12.30 -1.86 -9.95
CA PRO A 13 -13.13 -2.73 -9.12
C PRO A 13 -13.16 -2.28 -7.66
N LEU A 14 -12.09 -1.72 -7.12
CA LEU A 14 -12.02 -1.25 -5.73
C LEU A 14 -12.96 -0.04 -5.54
N PHE A 15 -12.96 0.91 -6.48
CA PHE A 15 -13.92 2.03 -6.47
C PHE A 15 -15.36 1.55 -6.56
N PHE A 16 -15.65 0.64 -7.48
CA PHE A 16 -16.99 0.10 -7.67
C PHE A 16 -17.52 -0.57 -6.40
N ILE A 17 -16.73 -1.46 -5.79
CA ILE A 17 -17.10 -2.16 -4.55
C ILE A 17 -17.30 -1.17 -3.41
N MET A 18 -16.40 -0.18 -3.27
CA MET A 18 -16.50 0.84 -2.23
C MET A 18 -17.71 1.75 -2.40
N LEU A 19 -18.05 2.14 -3.63
CA LEU A 19 -19.26 2.93 -3.92
C LEU A 19 -20.53 2.16 -3.55
N ILE A 20 -20.64 0.89 -3.93
CA ILE A 20 -21.79 0.04 -3.58
C ILE A 20 -21.89 -0.15 -2.06
N ALA A 21 -20.77 -0.42 -1.37
CA ALA A 21 -20.75 -0.57 0.08
C ALA A 21 -21.18 0.73 0.78
N ASN A 22 -20.75 1.90 0.28
CA ASN A 22 -21.16 3.20 0.82
C ASN A 22 -22.62 3.51 0.50
N ALA A 23 -23.15 3.12 -0.66
CA ALA A 23 -24.56 3.23 -0.98
C ALA A 23 -25.44 2.36 -0.07
N ALA A 24 -24.98 1.13 0.25
CA ALA A 24 -25.62 0.28 1.25
C ALA A 24 -25.60 0.94 2.63
N GLU A 25 -24.44 1.48 3.05
CA GLU A 25 -24.30 2.17 4.33
C GLU A 25 -25.19 3.42 4.45
N ALA A 26 -25.34 4.19 3.35
CA ALA A 26 -26.24 5.34 3.31
C ALA A 26 -27.69 4.93 3.60
N ARG A 27 -28.17 3.85 2.98
CA ARG A 27 -29.51 3.28 3.23
C ARG A 27 -29.65 2.73 4.65
N ARG A 28 -28.63 2.00 5.14
CA ARG A 28 -28.63 1.46 6.50
C ARG A 28 -28.80 2.55 7.54
N THR A 29 -28.13 3.68 7.38
CA THR A 29 -28.17 4.80 8.34
C THR A 29 -29.47 5.61 8.27
N THR A 30 -30.32 5.37 7.27
CA THR A 30 -31.64 5.98 7.09
C THR A 30 -32.78 4.97 7.20
N ASP A 31 -32.55 3.81 7.81
CA ASP A 31 -33.50 2.71 8.00
C ASP A 31 -34.18 2.21 6.71
N GLN A 32 -33.51 2.35 5.57
CA GLN A 32 -33.98 1.85 4.28
C GLN A 32 -33.42 0.44 4.00
N PRO A 33 -34.07 -0.36 3.13
CA PRO A 33 -33.57 -1.66 2.71
C PRO A 33 -32.19 -1.54 2.06
N TYR A 34 -31.15 -2.16 2.65
CA TYR A 34 -29.76 -2.05 2.22
C TYR A 34 -29.08 -3.39 1.93
N GLN A 35 -29.73 -4.50 2.33
CA GLN A 35 -29.13 -5.84 2.33
C GLN A 35 -28.72 -6.29 0.93
N ALA A 36 -29.51 -5.98 -0.10
CA ALA A 36 -29.20 -6.32 -1.49
C ALA A 36 -27.94 -5.62 -1.99
N LEU A 37 -27.76 -4.32 -1.67
CA LEU A 37 -26.55 -3.59 -2.04
C LEU A 37 -25.33 -4.07 -1.23
N ALA A 38 -25.50 -4.36 0.07
CA ALA A 38 -24.44 -4.92 0.87
C ALA A 38 -23.97 -6.27 0.33
N LEU A 39 -24.94 -7.15 -0.02
CA LEU A 39 -24.65 -8.44 -0.62
C LEU A 39 -23.94 -8.30 -1.97
N LEU A 40 -24.37 -7.35 -2.81
CA LEU A 40 -23.72 -7.07 -4.10
C LEU A 40 -22.24 -6.66 -3.90
N ALA A 41 -21.96 -5.76 -2.93
CA ALA A 41 -20.58 -5.39 -2.61
C ALA A 41 -19.74 -6.59 -2.13
N TYR A 42 -20.34 -7.46 -1.28
CA TYR A 42 -19.64 -8.64 -0.75
C TYR A 42 -19.39 -9.68 -1.85
N ILE A 43 -20.37 -9.94 -2.72
CA ILE A 43 -20.23 -10.87 -3.86
C ILE A 43 -19.17 -10.35 -4.84
N SER A 44 -19.18 -9.03 -5.14
CA SER A 44 -18.18 -8.44 -6.04
C SER A 44 -16.76 -8.59 -5.49
N LEU A 45 -16.54 -8.36 -4.20
CA LEU A 45 -15.24 -8.56 -3.56
C LEU A 45 -14.88 -10.05 -3.46
N ALA A 46 -15.84 -10.91 -3.09
CA ALA A 46 -15.63 -12.36 -3.05
C ALA A 46 -15.29 -12.93 -4.43
N PHE A 47 -15.86 -12.38 -5.51
CA PHE A 47 -15.53 -12.78 -6.87
C PHE A 47 -14.06 -12.45 -7.22
N LEU A 48 -13.56 -11.27 -6.84
CA LEU A 48 -12.15 -10.94 -7.02
C LEU A 48 -11.24 -11.91 -6.26
N TYR A 49 -11.60 -12.25 -5.02
CA TYR A 49 -10.85 -13.23 -4.25
C TYR A 49 -10.94 -14.64 -4.81
N LEU A 50 -12.11 -15.02 -5.37
CA LEU A 50 -12.25 -16.31 -6.04
C LEU A 50 -11.29 -16.42 -7.25
N LEU A 51 -11.14 -15.36 -8.03
CA LEU A 51 -10.16 -15.32 -9.12
C LEU A 51 -8.72 -15.47 -8.57
N GLY A 52 -8.40 -14.80 -7.48
CA GLY A 52 -7.10 -14.94 -6.79
C GLY A 52 -6.87 -16.37 -6.30
N ILE A 53 -7.89 -17.03 -5.74
CA ILE A 53 -7.82 -18.44 -5.32
C ILE A 53 -7.60 -19.35 -6.51
N LEU A 54 -8.41 -19.22 -7.56
CA LEU A 54 -8.31 -20.09 -8.75
C LEU A 54 -6.95 -19.96 -9.42
N PHE A 55 -6.47 -18.74 -9.61
CA PHE A 55 -5.17 -18.50 -10.22
C PHE A 55 -4.02 -18.98 -9.31
N GLY A 56 -4.06 -18.66 -8.02
CA GLY A 56 -3.03 -19.06 -7.07
C GLY A 56 -2.94 -20.56 -6.87
N VAL A 57 -4.08 -21.27 -6.74
CA VAL A 57 -4.11 -22.74 -6.69
C VAL A 57 -3.66 -23.33 -8.02
N GLY A 58 -4.03 -22.74 -9.15
CA GLY A 58 -3.60 -23.14 -10.49
C GLY A 58 -2.07 -23.08 -10.62
N LEU A 59 -1.43 -21.96 -10.22
CA LEU A 59 0.04 -21.82 -10.21
C LEU A 59 0.70 -22.88 -9.32
N GLN A 60 0.18 -23.06 -8.11
CA GLN A 60 0.75 -24.03 -7.18
C GLN A 60 0.61 -25.48 -7.65
N ALA A 61 -0.52 -25.83 -8.27
CA ALA A 61 -0.74 -27.15 -8.86
C ALA A 61 0.09 -27.40 -10.12
N ALA A 62 0.38 -26.36 -10.90
CA ALA A 62 1.22 -26.44 -12.10
C ALA A 62 2.72 -26.57 -11.76
N ALA A 63 3.17 -26.07 -10.59
CA ALA A 63 4.58 -26.03 -10.22
C ALA A 63 5.34 -27.37 -10.40
N PRO A 64 4.85 -28.55 -9.93
CA PRO A 64 5.54 -29.81 -10.14
C PRO A 64 5.67 -30.24 -11.61
N THR A 65 4.71 -29.84 -12.45
CA THR A 65 4.75 -30.14 -13.90
C THR A 65 5.77 -29.26 -14.60
N LEU A 66 5.76 -27.95 -14.29
CA LEU A 66 6.70 -26.98 -14.83
C LEU A 66 8.15 -27.27 -14.37
N GLN A 67 8.33 -27.80 -13.16
CA GLN A 67 9.65 -28.25 -12.71
C GLN A 67 10.20 -29.44 -13.52
N ARG A 68 9.33 -30.32 -14.02
CA ARG A 68 9.71 -31.46 -14.88
C ARG A 68 9.89 -31.08 -16.34
N GLN A 69 9.25 -30.02 -16.79
CA GLN A 69 9.26 -29.54 -18.16
C GLN A 69 9.48 -28.01 -18.17
N PRO A 70 10.71 -27.53 -17.89
CA PRO A 70 11.02 -26.11 -17.76
C PRO A 70 10.70 -25.29 -19.03
N GLU A 71 10.80 -25.93 -20.21
CA GLU A 71 10.46 -25.31 -21.49
C GLU A 71 9.01 -24.80 -21.58
N LEU A 72 8.11 -25.32 -20.73
CA LEU A 72 6.73 -24.81 -20.66
C LEU A 72 6.65 -23.42 -20.02
N LEU A 73 7.62 -23.01 -19.21
CA LEU A 73 7.67 -21.65 -18.68
C LEU A 73 7.79 -20.63 -19.81
N ASP A 74 8.71 -20.88 -20.75
CA ASP A 74 8.92 -20.00 -21.90
C ASP A 74 7.71 -20.03 -22.83
N LEU A 75 7.16 -21.23 -23.10
CA LEU A 75 5.97 -21.39 -23.93
C LEU A 75 4.73 -20.65 -23.36
N LEU A 76 4.60 -20.59 -22.05
CA LEU A 76 3.51 -19.88 -21.35
C LEU A 76 3.81 -18.40 -21.12
N GLY A 77 4.98 -17.91 -21.52
CA GLY A 77 5.42 -16.53 -21.27
C GLY A 77 5.64 -16.20 -19.79
N LEU A 78 5.78 -17.21 -18.94
CA LEU A 78 5.98 -17.02 -17.49
C LEU A 78 7.40 -16.56 -17.18
N ALA A 79 8.38 -17.05 -17.95
CA ALA A 79 9.77 -16.60 -17.84
C ALA A 79 9.90 -15.11 -18.21
N ASP A 80 9.25 -14.69 -19.31
CA ASP A 80 9.20 -13.26 -19.72
C ASP A 80 8.52 -12.37 -18.66
N ALA A 81 7.58 -12.95 -17.90
CA ALA A 81 6.93 -12.28 -16.76
C ALA A 81 7.78 -12.33 -15.47
N GLY A 82 9.03 -12.79 -15.51
CA GLY A 82 9.95 -12.90 -14.36
C GLY A 82 9.59 -14.00 -13.36
N ILE A 83 8.71 -14.93 -13.73
CA ILE A 83 8.29 -16.03 -12.86
C ILE A 83 9.28 -17.19 -13.01
N SER A 84 10.03 -17.45 -11.93
CA SER A 84 10.92 -18.60 -11.86
C SER A 84 10.21 -19.85 -11.31
N LEU A 85 10.78 -21.02 -11.55
CA LEU A 85 10.27 -22.30 -11.01
C LEU A 85 10.19 -22.29 -9.48
N ASP A 86 11.17 -21.65 -8.83
CA ASP A 86 11.26 -21.59 -7.37
C ASP A 86 10.20 -20.64 -6.77
N SER A 87 9.78 -19.62 -7.53
CA SER A 87 8.80 -18.64 -7.09
C SER A 87 7.33 -19.13 -7.17
N LEU A 88 7.03 -20.09 -8.06
CA LEU A 88 5.66 -20.54 -8.35
C LEU A 88 4.85 -20.95 -7.12
N GLY A 89 5.48 -21.69 -6.19
CA GLY A 89 4.82 -22.16 -4.97
C GLY A 89 4.42 -21.00 -4.04
N MET A 90 5.34 -20.05 -3.86
CA MET A 90 5.12 -18.88 -3.00
C MET A 90 4.14 -17.89 -3.63
N LEU A 91 4.24 -17.64 -4.94
CA LEU A 91 3.29 -16.82 -5.69
C LEU A 91 1.87 -17.39 -5.60
N GLY A 92 1.73 -18.71 -5.82
CA GLY A 92 0.46 -19.38 -5.67
C GLY A 92 -0.12 -19.21 -4.27
N LEU A 93 0.67 -19.50 -3.23
CA LEU A 93 0.27 -19.34 -1.83
C LEU A 93 -0.11 -17.89 -1.51
N GLY A 94 0.70 -16.93 -1.97
CA GLY A 94 0.50 -15.50 -1.76
C GLY A 94 -0.78 -14.96 -2.37
N LEU A 95 -1.29 -15.61 -3.42
CA LEU A 95 -2.57 -15.26 -4.03
C LEU A 95 -3.75 -15.96 -3.35
N TRP A 96 -3.72 -17.31 -3.22
CA TRP A 96 -4.93 -18.01 -2.78
C TRP A 96 -5.19 -17.91 -1.27
N LEU A 97 -4.17 -17.96 -0.43
CA LEU A 97 -4.37 -17.99 1.02
C LEU A 97 -4.95 -16.68 1.58
N PRO A 98 -4.38 -15.48 1.29
CA PRO A 98 -5.00 -14.24 1.75
C PRO A 98 -6.35 -13.97 1.08
N SER A 99 -6.56 -14.42 -0.17
CA SER A 99 -7.86 -14.32 -0.83
C SER A 99 -8.93 -15.12 -0.09
N LEU A 100 -8.61 -16.35 0.34
CA LEU A 100 -9.48 -17.17 1.17
C LEU A 100 -9.78 -16.48 2.50
N VAL A 101 -8.76 -15.95 3.17
CA VAL A 101 -8.92 -15.18 4.42
C VAL A 101 -9.81 -13.96 4.18
N GLY A 102 -9.62 -13.22 3.07
CA GLY A 102 -10.46 -12.08 2.69
C GLY A 102 -11.94 -12.44 2.57
N MET A 103 -12.26 -13.59 1.97
CA MET A 103 -13.63 -14.11 1.93
C MET A 103 -14.17 -14.46 3.31
N VAL A 104 -13.35 -15.10 4.16
CA VAL A 104 -13.72 -15.45 5.54
C VAL A 104 -13.99 -14.19 6.39
N LEU A 105 -13.25 -13.11 6.17
CA LEU A 105 -13.45 -11.82 6.85
C LEU A 105 -14.80 -11.15 6.51
N LEU A 106 -15.46 -11.54 5.42
CA LEU A 106 -16.83 -11.09 5.11
C LEU A 106 -17.90 -11.79 5.95
N LEU A 107 -17.59 -12.89 6.63
CA LEU A 107 -18.56 -13.64 7.42
C LEU A 107 -18.97 -12.89 8.71
N PRO A 108 -20.26 -12.83 9.06
CA PRO A 108 -20.73 -12.11 10.24
C PRO A 108 -20.06 -12.49 11.57
N PRO A 109 -19.76 -13.76 11.87
CA PRO A 109 -19.06 -14.14 13.10
C PRO A 109 -17.65 -13.56 13.17
N VAL A 110 -16.92 -13.60 12.04
CA VAL A 110 -15.54 -13.12 11.94
C VAL A 110 -15.48 -11.61 12.08
N ARG A 111 -16.41 -10.88 11.44
CA ARG A 111 -16.54 -9.42 11.61
C ARG A 111 -16.82 -9.03 13.07
N ARG A 112 -17.65 -9.81 13.80
CA ARG A 112 -17.90 -9.59 15.23
C ARG A 112 -16.64 -9.81 16.07
N ALA A 113 -15.87 -10.85 15.77
CA ALA A 113 -14.58 -11.07 16.41
C ALA A 113 -13.58 -9.95 16.14
N ALA A 114 -13.46 -9.48 14.89
CA ALA A 114 -12.62 -8.34 14.53
C ALA A 114 -13.06 -7.06 15.26
N ALA A 115 -14.37 -6.83 15.42
CA ALA A 115 -14.91 -5.67 16.13
C ALA A 115 -14.56 -5.68 17.64
N ALA A 116 -14.24 -6.83 18.24
CA ALA A 116 -13.83 -6.91 19.64
C ALA A 116 -12.46 -6.29 19.91
N VAL A 117 -11.58 -6.24 18.88
CA VAL A 117 -10.21 -5.70 19.00
C VAL A 117 -9.98 -4.44 18.16
N THR A 118 -11.01 -3.97 17.44
CA THR A 118 -10.98 -2.77 16.58
C THR A 118 -12.17 -1.87 16.90
N ARG A 119 -12.29 -0.76 16.18
CA ARG A 119 -13.47 0.12 16.23
C ARG A 119 -14.38 -0.06 15.02
N LEU A 120 -14.33 -1.23 14.42
CA LEU A 120 -15.22 -1.58 13.30
C LEU A 120 -16.64 -1.84 13.81
N ASP A 121 -17.63 -1.36 13.08
CA ASP A 121 -19.01 -1.78 13.26
C ASP A 121 -19.24 -3.06 12.43
N PRO A 122 -19.50 -4.22 13.04
CA PRO A 122 -19.68 -5.48 12.32
C PRO A 122 -20.92 -5.50 11.44
N ALA A 123 -21.87 -4.59 11.64
CA ALA A 123 -23.08 -4.44 10.83
C ALA A 123 -22.87 -3.51 9.61
N SER A 124 -21.80 -2.70 9.60
CA SER A 124 -21.51 -1.75 8.53
C SER A 124 -20.98 -2.44 7.27
N PRO A 125 -21.65 -2.31 6.11
CA PRO A 125 -21.13 -2.81 4.83
C PRO A 125 -19.76 -2.25 4.46
N VAL A 126 -19.52 -0.97 4.72
CA VAL A 126 -18.24 -0.31 4.45
C VAL A 126 -17.11 -0.90 5.30
N HIS A 127 -17.37 -1.13 6.59
CA HIS A 127 -16.36 -1.71 7.48
C HIS A 127 -16.08 -3.17 7.14
N ALA A 128 -17.10 -3.95 6.72
CA ALA A 128 -16.92 -5.32 6.28
C ALA A 128 -16.03 -5.40 5.02
N VAL A 129 -16.30 -4.55 4.03
CA VAL A 129 -15.51 -4.45 2.80
C VAL A 129 -14.08 -3.98 3.12
N ALA A 130 -13.91 -2.92 3.92
CA ALA A 130 -12.58 -2.43 4.31
C ALA A 130 -11.76 -3.48 5.06
N LEU A 131 -12.39 -4.25 5.97
CA LEU A 131 -11.74 -5.35 6.67
C LEU A 131 -11.26 -6.44 5.70
N ALA A 132 -12.12 -6.87 4.78
CA ALA A 132 -11.73 -7.86 3.79
C ALA A 132 -10.65 -7.32 2.85
N MET A 133 -10.78 -6.09 2.34
CA MET A 133 -9.78 -5.44 1.46
C MET A 133 -8.39 -5.28 2.11
N SER A 134 -8.26 -5.34 3.44
CA SER A 134 -6.95 -5.35 4.09
C SER A 134 -6.08 -6.54 3.64
N MET A 135 -6.69 -7.63 3.16
CA MET A 135 -5.96 -8.78 2.63
C MET A 135 -5.26 -8.50 1.28
N LEU A 136 -5.66 -7.45 0.56
CA LEU A 136 -4.93 -7.01 -0.63
C LEU A 136 -3.50 -6.57 -0.29
N ILE A 137 -3.29 -6.01 0.90
CA ILE A 137 -1.94 -5.68 1.41
C ILE A 137 -1.10 -6.95 1.60
N ILE A 138 -1.72 -8.00 2.14
CA ILE A 138 -1.03 -9.28 2.36
C ILE A 138 -0.77 -9.99 1.03
N ILE A 139 -1.70 -9.92 0.06
CA ILE A 139 -1.47 -10.41 -1.30
C ILE A 139 -0.27 -9.69 -1.91
N ASN A 140 -0.26 -8.33 -1.88
CA ASN A 140 0.84 -7.55 -2.40
C ASN A 140 2.18 -7.96 -1.78
N LEU A 141 2.26 -8.06 -0.45
CA LEU A 141 3.47 -8.48 0.25
C LEU A 141 3.92 -9.88 -0.17
N LEU A 142 3.03 -10.87 -0.11
CA LEU A 142 3.41 -12.27 -0.38
C LEU A 142 3.72 -12.52 -1.86
N VAL A 143 3.05 -11.81 -2.77
CA VAL A 143 3.38 -11.85 -4.21
C VAL A 143 4.75 -11.23 -4.45
N THR A 144 5.06 -10.07 -3.86
CA THR A 144 6.39 -9.44 -3.96
C THR A 144 7.49 -10.35 -3.42
N LEU A 145 7.27 -10.96 -2.23
CA LEU A 145 8.20 -11.93 -1.67
C LEU A 145 8.32 -13.20 -2.52
N GLY A 146 7.23 -13.62 -3.16
CA GLY A 146 7.20 -14.77 -4.06
C GLY A 146 8.01 -14.53 -5.34
N PHE A 147 7.95 -13.33 -5.91
CA PHE A 147 8.84 -12.94 -7.02
C PHE A 147 10.30 -12.89 -6.59
N GLY A 148 10.58 -12.49 -5.35
CA GLY A 148 11.91 -12.19 -4.86
C GLY A 148 12.38 -10.79 -5.25
N LEU A 149 12.96 -10.06 -4.30
CA LEU A 149 13.37 -8.67 -4.51
C LEU A 149 14.45 -8.55 -5.59
N GLY A 150 15.42 -9.47 -5.61
CA GLY A 150 16.48 -9.51 -6.64
C GLY A 150 15.93 -9.71 -8.07
N ASN A 151 14.94 -10.60 -8.25
CA ASN A 151 14.30 -10.79 -9.55
C ASN A 151 13.53 -9.53 -9.99
N LEU A 152 12.85 -8.85 -9.05
CA LEU A 152 12.18 -7.58 -9.35
C LEU A 152 13.17 -6.50 -9.75
N THR A 153 14.34 -6.43 -9.11
CA THR A 153 15.41 -5.51 -9.49
C THR A 153 15.85 -5.76 -10.92
N THR A 154 16.18 -7.02 -11.26
CA THR A 154 16.62 -7.40 -12.61
C THR A 154 15.59 -7.06 -13.70
N MET A 155 14.30 -7.26 -13.40
CA MET A 155 13.21 -6.90 -14.32
C MET A 155 13.13 -5.38 -14.54
N LEU A 156 13.26 -4.59 -13.46
CA LEU A 156 13.26 -3.13 -13.55
C LEU A 156 14.48 -2.60 -14.27
N GLU A 157 15.67 -3.14 -14.04
CA GLU A 157 16.91 -2.83 -14.77
C GLU A 157 16.72 -3.04 -16.28
N ALA A 158 16.16 -4.21 -16.66
CA ALA A 158 15.90 -4.53 -18.06
C ALA A 158 14.87 -3.54 -18.68
N GLN A 159 13.82 -3.21 -17.96
CA GLN A 159 12.78 -2.27 -18.38
C GLN A 159 13.34 -0.85 -18.50
N ASN A 160 14.10 -0.36 -17.51
CA ASN A 160 14.71 0.97 -17.51
C ASN A 160 15.76 1.10 -18.60
N SER A 161 16.52 0.03 -18.88
CA SER A 161 17.49 0.00 -19.98
C SER A 161 16.82 0.04 -21.36
N ALA A 162 15.68 -0.63 -21.51
CA ALA A 162 14.91 -0.66 -22.77
C ALA A 162 14.11 0.64 -23.00
N ASN A 163 13.63 1.27 -21.95
CA ASN A 163 12.85 2.51 -21.97
C ASN A 163 13.28 3.43 -20.82
N PRO A 164 14.32 4.22 -20.98
CA PRO A 164 14.77 5.18 -19.97
C PRO A 164 13.80 6.38 -19.87
N ASP A 165 12.54 6.13 -19.53
CA ASP A 165 11.49 7.14 -19.42
C ASP A 165 11.21 7.44 -17.94
N ALA A 166 12.08 8.25 -17.34
CA ALA A 166 11.88 8.75 -15.98
C ALA A 166 10.55 9.51 -15.81
N ASP A 167 10.06 10.15 -16.87
CA ASP A 167 8.78 10.87 -16.85
C ASP A 167 7.60 9.90 -16.75
N GLY A 168 7.67 8.72 -17.39
CA GLY A 168 6.66 7.67 -17.28
C GLY A 168 6.51 7.11 -15.86
N ALA A 169 7.62 6.88 -15.17
CA ALA A 169 7.63 6.45 -13.79
C ALA A 169 7.01 7.50 -12.84
N LEU A 170 7.37 8.77 -13.03
CA LEU A 170 6.79 9.90 -12.30
C LEU A 170 5.27 9.97 -12.49
N VAL A 171 4.80 9.91 -13.73
CA VAL A 171 3.36 9.94 -14.04
C VAL A 171 2.65 8.76 -13.40
N THR A 172 3.20 7.56 -13.48
CA THR A 172 2.60 6.35 -12.90
C THR A 172 2.50 6.46 -11.37
N LEU A 173 3.53 6.98 -10.70
CA LEU A 173 3.51 7.24 -9.27
C LEU A 173 2.40 8.23 -8.89
N TRP A 174 2.30 9.38 -9.58
CA TRP A 174 1.24 10.36 -9.33
C TRP A 174 -0.15 9.78 -9.56
N VAL A 175 -0.35 9.03 -10.65
CA VAL A 175 -1.63 8.36 -10.94
C VAL A 175 -2.01 7.42 -9.80
N GLN A 176 -1.09 6.57 -9.34
CA GLN A 176 -1.32 5.64 -8.25
C GLN A 176 -1.70 6.38 -6.96
N GLN A 177 -0.95 7.41 -6.56
CA GLN A 177 -1.17 8.13 -5.32
C GLN A 177 -2.47 8.96 -5.36
N ILE A 178 -2.82 9.54 -6.50
CA ILE A 178 -4.11 10.23 -6.70
C ILE A 178 -5.26 9.22 -6.59
N LEU A 179 -5.15 8.04 -7.18
CA LEU A 179 -6.17 7.01 -7.08
C LEU A 179 -6.33 6.50 -5.64
N MET A 180 -5.23 6.35 -4.88
CA MET A 180 -5.28 6.02 -3.45
C MET A 180 -6.00 7.11 -2.65
N ALA A 181 -5.69 8.39 -2.88
CA ALA A 181 -6.38 9.51 -2.25
C ALA A 181 -7.88 9.52 -2.58
N LEU A 182 -8.23 9.33 -3.85
CA LEU A 182 -9.62 9.24 -4.30
C LEU A 182 -10.33 8.04 -3.68
N LEU A 183 -9.68 6.88 -3.57
CA LEU A 183 -10.24 5.70 -2.90
C LEU A 183 -10.53 5.99 -1.43
N ALA A 184 -9.66 6.73 -0.74
CA ALA A 184 -9.92 7.16 0.63
C ALA A 184 -11.14 8.09 0.73
N VAL A 185 -11.25 9.06 -0.19
CA VAL A 185 -12.36 10.03 -0.23
C VAL A 185 -13.69 9.33 -0.52
N VAL A 186 -13.71 8.43 -1.51
CA VAL A 186 -14.88 7.59 -1.82
C VAL A 186 -15.16 6.63 -0.66
N GLY A 187 -14.14 6.02 -0.09
CA GLY A 187 -14.24 5.08 1.01
C GLY A 187 -14.90 5.65 2.25
N VAL A 188 -14.70 6.93 2.55
CA VAL A 188 -15.41 7.59 3.66
C VAL A 188 -16.79 8.09 3.29
N GLY A 189 -17.24 7.92 2.05
CA GLY A 189 -18.63 8.14 1.63
C GLY A 189 -18.90 9.36 0.75
N TRP A 190 -17.87 9.93 0.14
CA TRP A 190 -18.08 10.90 -0.94
C TRP A 190 -18.85 10.24 -2.09
N LEU A 191 -19.65 11.02 -2.81
CA LEU A 191 -20.59 10.61 -3.88
C LEU A 191 -21.81 9.81 -3.41
N THR A 192 -21.92 9.42 -2.15
CA THR A 192 -23.03 8.59 -1.66
C THR A 192 -23.77 9.19 -0.47
N ARG A 193 -23.06 9.57 0.59
CA ARG A 193 -23.62 10.03 1.86
C ARG A 193 -22.94 11.27 2.46
N ARG A 194 -21.91 11.77 1.79
CA ARG A 194 -21.17 12.97 2.21
C ARG A 194 -20.89 13.87 1.02
N SER A 195 -20.99 15.17 1.23
CA SER A 195 -20.38 16.16 0.35
C SER A 195 -18.85 16.04 0.39
N PHE A 196 -18.16 16.64 -0.57
CA PHE A 196 -16.69 16.62 -0.61
C PHE A 196 -16.09 17.24 0.66
N GLY A 197 -16.61 18.38 1.13
CA GLY A 197 -16.15 19.04 2.36
C GLY A 197 -16.31 18.16 3.61
N GLU A 198 -17.43 17.44 3.74
CA GLU A 198 -17.66 16.50 4.83
C GLU A 198 -16.74 15.27 4.74
N ALA A 199 -16.42 14.81 3.53
CA ALA A 199 -15.45 13.74 3.34
C ALA A 199 -14.04 14.18 3.75
N MET A 200 -13.61 15.40 3.38
CA MET A 200 -12.33 15.97 3.81
C MET A 200 -12.27 16.11 5.34
N ALA A 201 -13.31 16.66 5.95
CA ALA A 201 -13.40 16.78 7.41
C ALA A 201 -13.34 15.38 8.08
N ARG A 202 -14.05 14.37 7.53
CA ARG A 202 -14.02 12.98 8.03
C ARG A 202 -12.63 12.35 7.91
N LEU A 203 -11.90 12.62 6.84
CA LEU A 203 -10.51 12.20 6.67
C LEU A 203 -9.56 12.95 7.63
N GLY A 204 -9.99 14.04 8.23
CA GLY A 204 -9.15 14.91 9.06
C GLY A 204 -8.20 15.76 8.22
N ILE A 205 -8.56 16.03 6.97
CA ILE A 205 -7.86 16.96 6.09
C ILE A 205 -8.46 18.35 6.38
N THR A 206 -7.79 19.07 7.26
CA THR A 206 -8.26 20.35 7.81
C THR A 206 -7.12 21.35 7.87
N ARG A 207 -7.44 22.60 8.15
CA ARG A 207 -6.44 23.66 8.32
C ARG A 207 -5.45 23.31 9.44
N VAL A 208 -4.21 23.71 9.29
CA VAL A 208 -3.13 23.52 10.24
C VAL A 208 -2.66 24.86 10.78
N SER A 209 -2.25 24.89 12.05
CA SER A 209 -1.59 26.04 12.67
C SER A 209 -0.09 26.02 12.39
N GLY A 210 0.57 27.18 12.52
CA GLY A 210 2.04 27.26 12.40
C GLY A 210 2.77 26.34 13.37
N ARG A 211 2.24 26.12 14.60
CA ARG A 211 2.80 25.20 15.58
C ARG A 211 2.73 23.74 15.09
N GLN A 212 1.65 23.34 14.44
CA GLN A 212 1.52 22.00 13.85
C GLN A 212 2.48 21.79 12.68
N VAL A 213 2.69 22.82 11.86
CA VAL A 213 3.70 22.78 10.79
C VAL A 213 5.10 22.61 11.38
N LEU A 214 5.48 23.43 12.36
CA LEU A 214 6.79 23.34 13.01
C LEU A 214 7.00 21.99 13.69
N LEU A 215 5.98 21.45 14.36
CA LEU A 215 6.01 20.10 14.94
C LEU A 215 6.24 19.02 13.88
N ALA A 216 5.51 19.10 12.78
CA ALA A 216 5.64 18.13 11.67
C ALA A 216 7.05 18.17 11.07
N LEU A 217 7.59 19.35 10.78
CA LEU A 217 8.95 19.54 10.27
C LEU A 217 10.02 19.06 11.28
N GLY A 218 9.86 19.41 12.56
CA GLY A 218 10.77 18.97 13.60
C GLY A 218 10.80 17.45 13.77
N LEU A 219 9.63 16.79 13.74
CA LEU A 219 9.55 15.32 13.78
C LEU A 219 10.12 14.67 12.51
N ALA A 220 9.90 15.26 11.33
CA ALA A 220 10.50 14.77 10.09
C ALA A 220 12.03 14.75 10.17
N LEU A 221 12.63 15.84 10.63
CA LEU A 221 14.08 15.94 10.82
C LEU A 221 14.59 15.01 11.94
N LEU A 222 13.85 14.89 13.05
CA LEU A 222 14.20 13.98 14.15
C LEU A 222 14.18 12.51 13.73
N MET A 223 13.26 12.13 12.84
CA MET A 223 13.17 10.74 12.38
C MET A 223 14.40 10.30 11.58
N VAL A 224 15.14 11.21 10.94
CA VAL A 224 16.35 10.84 10.20
C VAL A 224 17.39 10.16 11.11
N PRO A 225 17.88 10.77 12.17
CA PRO A 225 18.83 10.10 13.08
C PRO A 225 18.19 8.93 13.86
N VAL A 226 16.88 8.96 14.12
CA VAL A 226 16.18 7.84 14.77
C VAL A 226 16.20 6.60 13.86
N VAL A 227 15.94 6.77 12.57
CA VAL A 227 16.00 5.67 11.59
C VAL A 227 17.42 5.13 11.47
N ALA A 228 18.43 6.00 11.34
CA ALA A 228 19.84 5.60 11.31
C ALA A 228 20.23 4.80 12.57
N LEU A 229 19.71 5.19 13.73
CA LEU A 229 19.93 4.44 14.97
C LEU A 229 19.26 3.06 14.95
N ILE A 230 18.02 2.96 14.43
CA ILE A 230 17.31 1.67 14.31
C ILE A 230 18.09 0.74 13.39
N GLU A 231 18.54 1.22 12.24
CA GLU A 231 19.35 0.46 11.29
C GLU A 231 20.68 0.01 11.89
N TYR A 232 21.38 0.90 12.59
CA TYR A 232 22.61 0.58 13.32
C TYR A 232 22.37 -0.51 14.37
N LEU A 233 21.35 -0.36 15.21
CA LEU A 233 21.02 -1.38 16.23
C LEU A 233 20.62 -2.71 15.60
N GLY A 234 19.89 -2.68 14.48
CA GLY A 234 19.55 -3.87 13.69
C GLY A 234 20.81 -4.58 13.18
N SER A 235 21.79 -3.83 12.69
CA SER A 235 23.05 -4.40 12.18
C SER A 235 23.85 -5.13 13.28
N LEU A 236 23.81 -4.65 14.53
CA LEU A 236 24.48 -5.30 15.64
C LEU A 236 23.95 -6.71 15.98
N VAL A 237 22.70 -6.99 15.60
CA VAL A 237 22.05 -8.29 15.84
C VAL A 237 21.90 -9.11 14.55
N GLY A 238 22.58 -8.72 13.46
CA GLY A 238 22.52 -9.40 12.17
C GLY A 238 21.23 -9.15 11.37
N PHE A 239 20.43 -8.15 11.76
CA PHE A 239 19.22 -7.70 11.07
C PHE A 239 19.43 -6.29 10.52
N GLY A 240 20.49 -6.12 9.74
CA GLY A 240 20.91 -4.85 9.14
C GLY A 240 20.33 -4.60 7.75
N ALA A 241 21.00 -3.73 7.00
CA ALA A 241 20.68 -3.44 5.62
C ALA A 241 20.65 -4.72 4.75
N ASN A 242 19.74 -4.74 3.79
CA ASN A 242 19.58 -5.87 2.88
C ASN A 242 19.91 -5.40 1.46
N ALA A 243 20.89 -6.05 0.82
CA ALA A 243 21.39 -5.65 -0.49
C ALA A 243 20.30 -5.66 -1.58
N ASP A 244 19.36 -6.64 -1.53
CA ASP A 244 18.28 -6.71 -2.51
C ASP A 244 17.29 -5.53 -2.34
N VAL A 245 17.06 -5.08 -1.08
CA VAL A 245 16.24 -3.91 -0.77
C VAL A 245 16.90 -2.63 -1.27
N GLU A 246 18.21 -2.51 -1.07
CA GLU A 246 18.99 -1.35 -1.54
C GLU A 246 18.97 -1.28 -3.05
N ALA A 247 19.30 -2.36 -3.76
CA ALA A 247 19.28 -2.44 -5.21
C ALA A 247 17.90 -2.14 -5.79
N LEU A 248 16.82 -2.75 -5.24
CA LEU A 248 15.46 -2.49 -5.70
C LEU A 248 15.04 -1.04 -5.44
N SER A 249 15.44 -0.46 -4.30
CA SER A 249 15.15 0.94 -3.98
C SER A 249 15.88 1.91 -4.88
N GLU A 250 17.12 1.59 -5.27
CA GLU A 250 17.89 2.38 -6.23
C GLU A 250 17.24 2.37 -7.62
N GLU A 251 16.80 1.21 -8.11
CA GLU A 251 16.08 1.12 -9.39
C GLU A 251 14.73 1.85 -9.37
N LEU A 252 13.98 1.75 -8.27
CA LEU A 252 12.67 2.41 -8.17
C LEU A 252 12.75 3.93 -8.00
N PHE A 253 13.70 4.41 -7.21
CA PHE A 253 13.73 5.80 -6.75
C PHE A 253 14.96 6.58 -7.20
N GLY A 254 16.05 5.90 -7.58
CA GLY A 254 17.31 6.53 -8.03
C GLY A 254 17.11 7.59 -9.12
N PRO A 255 16.36 7.32 -10.20
CA PRO A 255 16.06 8.32 -11.23
C PRO A 255 15.32 9.56 -10.69
N LEU A 256 14.49 9.40 -9.65
CA LEU A 256 13.74 10.48 -9.03
C LEU A 256 14.62 11.41 -8.19
N PHE A 257 15.70 10.88 -7.60
CA PHE A 257 16.65 11.68 -6.82
C PHE A 257 17.47 12.65 -7.68
N GLN A 258 17.53 12.44 -9.00
CA GLN A 258 18.37 13.25 -9.89
C GLN A 258 17.79 14.64 -10.25
N SER A 259 16.53 14.91 -9.89
CA SER A 259 15.87 16.16 -10.20
C SER A 259 15.11 16.76 -9.02
N PRO A 260 15.05 18.10 -8.87
CA PRO A 260 14.25 18.74 -7.84
C PRO A 260 12.77 18.36 -7.90
N PHE A 261 12.24 18.15 -9.11
CA PHE A 261 10.85 17.73 -9.30
C PHE A 261 10.62 16.30 -8.82
N GLY A 262 11.55 15.38 -9.10
CA GLY A 262 11.51 14.01 -8.60
C GLY A 262 11.58 13.96 -7.07
N ILE A 263 12.49 14.72 -6.46
CA ILE A 263 12.61 14.85 -4.99
C ILE A 263 11.28 15.30 -4.36
N LEU A 264 10.66 16.34 -4.92
CA LEU A 264 9.36 16.81 -4.45
C LEU A 264 8.27 15.77 -4.67
N THR A 265 8.30 15.06 -5.78
CA THR A 265 7.31 14.01 -6.10
C THR A 265 7.32 12.89 -5.06
N ILE A 266 8.49 12.36 -4.68
CA ILE A 266 8.60 11.27 -3.69
C ILE A 266 7.90 11.65 -2.37
N GLY A 267 8.07 12.88 -1.91
CA GLY A 267 7.42 13.32 -0.68
C GLY A 267 5.94 13.66 -0.86
N LEU A 268 5.61 14.49 -1.85
CA LEU A 268 4.26 15.04 -2.00
C LEU A 268 3.26 13.99 -2.49
N ALA A 269 3.64 13.16 -3.47
CA ALA A 269 2.76 12.14 -4.01
C ALA A 269 2.43 11.08 -2.94
N ALA A 270 3.45 10.53 -2.26
CA ALA A 270 3.24 9.57 -1.19
C ALA A 270 2.34 10.12 -0.08
N ALA A 271 2.62 11.31 0.43
CA ALA A 271 1.80 11.94 1.48
C ALA A 271 0.37 12.20 1.02
N LEU A 272 0.14 12.54 -0.27
CA LEU A 272 -1.19 12.77 -0.83
C LEU A 272 -2.02 11.48 -0.90
N GLY A 273 -1.44 10.38 -1.29
CA GLY A 273 -2.17 9.11 -1.45
C GLY A 273 -2.32 8.35 -0.13
N GLU A 274 -1.23 8.21 0.59
CA GLU A 274 -1.14 7.28 1.72
C GLU A 274 -1.77 7.83 2.99
N GLU A 275 -1.54 9.10 3.33
CA GLU A 275 -2.07 9.65 4.59
C GLU A 275 -3.60 9.72 4.63
N PRO A 276 -4.32 10.15 3.57
CA PRO A 276 -5.77 10.07 3.53
C PRO A 276 -6.28 8.64 3.70
N LEU A 277 -5.64 7.65 3.07
CA LEU A 277 -6.06 6.26 3.13
C LEU A 277 -5.80 5.65 4.51
N PHE A 278 -4.53 5.69 4.97
CA PHE A 278 -4.15 5.05 6.23
C PHE A 278 -4.58 5.86 7.45
N ARG A 279 -4.26 7.16 7.53
CA ARG A 279 -4.55 7.99 8.72
C ARG A 279 -5.96 8.53 8.71
N GLY A 280 -6.46 8.93 7.54
CA GLY A 280 -7.80 9.49 7.38
C GLY A 280 -8.90 8.44 7.43
N ALA A 281 -8.87 7.44 6.58
CA ALA A 281 -9.93 6.46 6.42
C ALA A 281 -9.77 5.25 7.38
N ALA A 282 -8.61 4.58 7.39
CA ALA A 282 -8.40 3.31 8.07
C ALA A 282 -8.17 3.47 9.58
N GLN A 283 -7.24 4.31 10.03
CA GLN A 283 -6.82 4.39 11.44
C GLN A 283 -7.96 4.64 12.44
N PRO A 284 -8.99 5.48 12.16
CA PRO A 284 -10.09 5.66 13.10
C PRO A 284 -10.90 4.38 13.38
N ARG A 285 -10.78 3.36 12.53
CA ARG A 285 -11.50 2.08 12.61
C ARG A 285 -10.60 0.91 13.03
N PHE A 286 -9.43 0.80 12.46
CA PHE A 286 -8.48 -0.28 12.78
C PHE A 286 -7.61 0.02 14.00
N GLY A 287 -7.49 1.29 14.40
CA GLY A 287 -6.62 1.73 15.49
C GLY A 287 -5.19 2.00 15.02
N LEU A 288 -4.38 2.56 15.93
CA LEU A 288 -3.02 3.04 15.62
C LEU A 288 -2.09 1.90 15.20
N ILE A 289 -1.99 0.86 16.04
CA ILE A 289 -0.99 -0.21 15.87
C ILE A 289 -1.27 -1.01 14.60
N LEU A 290 -2.52 -1.46 14.41
CA LEU A 290 -2.88 -2.27 13.25
C LEU A 290 -2.72 -1.47 11.95
N THR A 291 -3.08 -0.17 11.94
CA THR A 291 -2.90 0.66 10.75
C THR A 291 -1.42 0.96 10.48
N ALA A 292 -0.59 1.12 11.50
CA ALA A 292 0.86 1.26 11.32
C ALA A 292 1.48 -0.03 10.75
N LEU A 293 1.00 -1.20 11.21
CA LEU A 293 1.41 -2.49 10.64
C LEU A 293 0.99 -2.64 9.18
N MET A 294 -0.28 -2.33 8.86
CA MET A 294 -0.75 -2.34 7.47
C MET A 294 0.06 -1.40 6.58
N PHE A 295 0.43 -0.23 7.11
CA PHE A 295 1.27 0.74 6.43
C PHE A 295 2.68 0.21 6.17
N ALA A 296 3.28 -0.51 7.11
CA ALA A 296 4.57 -1.14 6.89
C ALA A 296 4.50 -2.28 5.86
N LEU A 297 3.47 -3.13 5.94
CA LEU A 297 3.33 -4.29 5.06
C LEU A 297 2.95 -3.93 3.61
N VAL A 298 2.32 -2.77 3.37
CA VAL A 298 2.05 -2.32 1.99
C VAL A 298 3.32 -1.91 1.25
N HIS A 299 4.40 -1.56 1.98
CA HIS A 299 5.73 -1.30 1.44
C HIS A 299 6.48 -2.61 1.18
N SER A 300 5.91 -3.48 0.37
CA SER A 300 6.39 -4.84 0.09
C SER A 300 7.78 -4.87 -0.58
N ASN A 301 8.18 -3.77 -1.24
CA ASN A 301 9.53 -3.57 -1.79
C ASN A 301 10.64 -3.59 -0.72
N TYR A 302 10.33 -3.43 0.55
CA TYR A 302 11.27 -3.61 1.66
C TYR A 302 11.30 -5.05 2.20
N GLY A 303 10.47 -5.94 1.68
CA GLY A 303 10.36 -7.32 2.19
C GLY A 303 9.97 -7.35 3.68
N ILE A 304 10.55 -8.30 4.41
CA ILE A 304 10.46 -8.36 5.89
C ILE A 304 11.88 -8.14 6.44
N THR A 305 12.30 -6.89 6.49
CA THR A 305 13.66 -6.45 6.84
C THR A 305 13.62 -5.37 7.92
N ILE A 306 14.78 -4.84 8.28
CA ILE A 306 14.87 -3.67 9.19
C ILE A 306 14.12 -2.46 8.63
N SER A 307 14.09 -2.28 7.29
CA SER A 307 13.35 -1.19 6.64
C SER A 307 11.84 -1.30 6.90
N THR A 308 11.28 -2.51 6.99
CA THR A 308 9.87 -2.73 7.38
C THR A 308 9.61 -2.27 8.83
N VAL A 309 10.57 -2.51 9.74
CA VAL A 309 10.49 -2.02 11.13
C VAL A 309 10.56 -0.49 11.15
N VAL A 310 11.43 0.11 10.36
CA VAL A 310 11.54 1.58 10.20
C VAL A 310 10.20 2.16 9.75
N VAL A 311 9.60 1.60 8.70
CA VAL A 311 8.30 2.07 8.18
C VAL A 311 7.17 1.87 9.20
N PHE A 312 7.23 0.80 10.00
CA PHE A 312 6.29 0.59 11.10
C PHE A 312 6.41 1.70 12.17
N VAL A 313 7.62 2.04 12.58
CA VAL A 313 7.88 3.13 13.55
C VAL A 313 7.43 4.48 12.99
N LEU A 314 7.75 4.79 11.74
CA LEU A 314 7.22 5.96 11.04
C LEU A 314 5.69 5.95 11.04
N GLY A 315 5.09 4.78 10.76
CA GLY A 315 3.66 4.57 10.80
C GLY A 315 3.03 4.91 12.14
N LEU A 316 3.70 4.58 13.25
CA LEU A 316 3.26 4.93 14.61
C LEU A 316 3.34 6.45 14.87
N VAL A 317 4.43 7.10 14.44
CA VAL A 317 4.60 8.57 14.61
C VAL A 317 3.56 9.34 13.80
N LEU A 318 3.37 9.00 12.54
CA LEU A 318 2.35 9.59 11.67
C LEU A 318 0.93 9.37 12.23
N GLY A 319 0.67 8.16 12.72
CA GLY A 319 -0.60 7.83 13.35
C GLY A 319 -0.83 8.55 14.69
N TRP A 320 0.22 8.80 15.47
CA TRP A 320 0.17 9.63 16.66
C TRP A 320 -0.16 11.09 16.32
N LEU A 321 0.46 11.66 15.28
CA LEU A 321 0.13 13.00 14.77
C LEU A 321 -1.34 13.09 14.36
N ARG A 322 -1.85 12.09 13.63
CA ARG A 322 -3.27 12.02 13.26
C ARG A 322 -4.19 12.00 14.47
N ARG A 323 -3.82 11.26 15.51
CA ARG A 323 -4.65 11.10 16.72
C ARG A 323 -4.71 12.39 17.55
N ASN A 324 -3.59 13.11 17.66
CA ASN A 324 -3.47 14.29 18.53
C ASN A 324 -3.69 15.61 17.80
N HIS A 325 -3.65 15.58 16.46
CA HIS A 325 -3.83 16.75 15.60
C HIS A 325 -4.80 16.42 14.47
N ASN A 326 -4.30 16.23 13.25
CA ASN A 326 -5.11 15.92 12.06
C ASN A 326 -4.27 15.22 10.99
N THR A 327 -4.92 14.71 9.93
CA THR A 327 -4.23 14.03 8.82
C THR A 327 -3.31 14.99 8.05
N THR A 328 -3.69 16.27 7.90
CA THR A 328 -2.84 17.26 7.22
C THR A 328 -1.48 17.43 7.90
N THR A 329 -1.45 17.39 9.24
CA THR A 329 -0.19 17.43 10.01
C THR A 329 0.68 16.19 9.72
N SER A 330 0.05 14.99 9.62
CA SER A 330 0.75 13.76 9.21
C SER A 330 1.28 13.88 7.79
N MET A 331 0.49 14.41 6.84
CA MET A 331 0.92 14.64 5.45
C MET A 331 2.16 15.54 5.38
N ILE A 332 2.19 16.64 6.14
CA ILE A 332 3.34 17.56 6.16
C ILE A 332 4.59 16.83 6.70
N MET A 333 4.44 16.08 7.80
CA MET A 333 5.56 15.32 8.37
C MET A 333 6.07 14.27 7.37
N HIS A 334 5.18 13.50 6.75
CA HIS A 334 5.53 12.45 5.80
C HIS A 334 6.24 13.03 4.56
N ALA A 335 5.64 14.04 3.93
CA ALA A 335 6.26 14.71 2.78
C ALA A 335 7.64 15.25 3.12
N SER A 336 7.77 15.95 4.26
CA SER A 336 9.04 16.55 4.68
C SER A 336 10.11 15.50 4.97
N TYR A 337 9.75 14.37 5.59
CA TYR A 337 10.67 13.26 5.85
C TYR A 337 11.20 12.67 4.54
N ASN A 338 10.31 12.32 3.60
CA ASN A 338 10.70 11.74 2.32
C ASN A 338 11.54 12.72 1.49
N ILE A 339 11.17 14.01 1.44
CA ILE A 339 11.97 15.05 0.76
C ILE A 339 13.36 15.17 1.41
N THR A 340 13.45 15.13 2.75
CA THR A 340 14.74 15.20 3.46
C THR A 340 15.64 14.02 3.09
N LEU A 341 15.09 12.79 3.08
CA LEU A 341 15.86 11.61 2.66
C LEU A 341 16.30 11.70 1.19
N ALA A 342 15.41 12.15 0.30
CA ALA A 342 15.74 12.32 -1.11
C ALA A 342 16.82 13.40 -1.34
N ILE A 343 16.82 14.48 -0.57
CA ILE A 343 17.90 15.48 -0.60
C ILE A 343 19.21 14.88 -0.09
N ILE A 344 19.19 14.11 0.99
CA ILE A 344 20.39 13.43 1.50
C ILE A 344 20.95 12.48 0.43
N ALA A 345 20.11 11.66 -0.20
CA ALA A 345 20.51 10.76 -1.27
C ALA A 345 21.12 11.52 -2.45
N TYR A 346 20.47 12.59 -2.91
CA TYR A 346 20.98 13.45 -3.97
C TYR A 346 22.36 14.04 -3.65
N LEU A 347 22.55 14.53 -2.42
CA LEU A 347 23.84 15.10 -1.99
C LEU A 347 24.92 14.02 -1.87
N SER A 348 24.57 12.81 -1.39
CA SER A 348 25.49 11.69 -1.32
C SER A 348 26.01 11.28 -2.68
N LEU A 349 25.13 11.19 -3.70
CA LEU A 349 25.50 10.89 -5.07
C LEU A 349 26.44 11.95 -5.68
N ARG A 350 26.28 13.24 -5.32
CA ARG A 350 27.10 14.33 -5.90
C ARG A 350 28.41 14.58 -5.18
N PHE A 351 28.50 14.34 -3.89
CA PHE A 351 29.64 14.80 -3.08
C PHE A 351 30.44 13.67 -2.44
N LEU A 352 29.97 12.41 -2.50
CA LEU A 352 30.68 11.25 -1.94
C LEU A 352 31.26 10.31 -2.99
N GLU A 353 31.08 10.61 -4.30
CA GLU A 353 31.74 9.92 -5.42
C GLU A 353 33.19 10.44 -5.65
N PHE A 354 33.91 10.85 -4.59
CA PHE A 354 35.33 11.21 -4.65
C PHE A 354 36.19 10.26 -3.83
#